data_3b69b446e2cadc2c631a58640f523af8
#
_entry.id   3b69b446e2cadc2c631a58640f523af8
#
_cell.length_a   1.000
_cell.length_b   1.000
_cell.length_c   1.000
_cell.angle_alpha   90.00
_cell.angle_beta   90.00
_cell.angle_gamma   90.00
#
_symmetry.space_group_name_H-M   'P 1'
#
loop_
_entity.id
_entity.type
_entity.pdbx_description
1 polymer ?
#
loop_
_entity_poly.entity_id
_entity_poly.type
_entity_poly.pdbx_seq_one_letter_code
_entity_poly.pdbx_strand_id
1 'polypeptide(L)'
;MVIDHVGIVVKSIEDGINYWKKVFGYDQMTEIVINTRQKVKVVFLRKKNSVLIKLIEPTDETSPVYRIAKKGGGLHHLAFRCQEINNEITRLKTLGLRVVTNPEPGEAFENNKIAFLLGNQALNIELLDTGRKARKIINN
;
A
#
# COMPACT_ATOMS: atom_id res chain seq x y z
N MET A 1 1.75 -16.98 0.69
CA MET A 1 1.78 -15.50 0.70
C MET A 1 2.42 -15.00 2.00
N VAL A 2 3.15 -13.92 1.90
CA VAL A 2 3.75 -13.26 3.07
C VAL A 2 3.33 -11.80 3.09
N ILE A 3 3.20 -11.22 4.29
CA ILE A 3 2.86 -9.79 4.41
C ILE A 3 4.06 -8.97 3.95
N ASP A 4 3.83 -8.10 2.97
CA ASP A 4 4.83 -7.15 2.47
C ASP A 4 4.79 -5.85 3.27
N HIS A 5 3.60 -5.29 3.46
CA HIS A 5 3.44 -4.03 4.19
C HIS A 5 2.02 -3.85 4.72
N VAL A 6 1.88 -2.85 5.59
CA VAL A 6 0.59 -2.38 6.09
C VAL A 6 0.35 -0.98 5.52
N GLY A 7 -0.80 -0.78 4.88
CA GLY A 7 -1.20 0.50 4.29
C GLY A 7 -1.99 1.37 5.26
N ILE A 8 -1.54 2.60 5.45
CA ILE A 8 -2.15 3.60 6.34
C ILE A 8 -2.48 4.84 5.53
N VAL A 9 -3.74 5.26 5.53
CA VAL A 9 -4.16 6.51 4.90
C VAL A 9 -3.87 7.67 5.86
N VAL A 10 -3.30 8.74 5.33
CA VAL A 10 -2.97 9.96 6.07
C VAL A 10 -3.52 11.18 5.35
N LYS A 11 -3.76 12.27 6.08
CA LYS A 11 -4.16 13.55 5.50
C LYS A 11 -3.00 14.23 4.78
N SER A 12 -1.81 14.18 5.38
CA SER A 12 -0.58 14.78 4.86
C SER A 12 0.53 13.75 4.96
N ILE A 13 1.14 13.43 3.82
CA ILE A 13 2.19 12.43 3.78
C ILE A 13 3.46 12.92 4.48
N GLU A 14 3.79 14.22 4.38
CA GLU A 14 4.93 14.80 5.08
C GLU A 14 4.74 14.73 6.59
N ASP A 15 3.56 15.11 7.09
CA ASP A 15 3.25 15.01 8.52
C ASP A 15 3.26 13.55 8.98
N GLY A 16 2.78 12.65 8.15
CA GLY A 16 2.80 11.21 8.42
C GLY A 16 4.22 10.67 8.55
N ILE A 17 5.11 11.03 7.64
CA ILE A 17 6.52 10.63 7.69
C ILE A 17 7.15 11.09 9.02
N ASN A 18 6.94 12.35 9.38
CA ASN A 18 7.50 12.91 10.61
C ASN A 18 6.92 12.24 11.86
N TYR A 19 5.62 12.00 11.87
CA TYR A 19 4.94 11.34 12.98
C TYR A 19 5.46 9.92 13.20
N TRP A 20 5.53 9.11 12.14
CA TRP A 20 5.99 7.73 12.24
C TRP A 20 7.46 7.63 12.64
N LYS A 21 8.28 8.59 12.20
CA LYS A 21 9.68 8.67 12.62
C LYS A 21 9.78 8.98 14.11
N LYS A 22 9.09 10.02 14.55
CA LYS A 22 9.20 10.55 15.93
C LYS A 22 8.59 9.58 16.95
N VAL A 23 7.42 9.00 16.62
CA VAL A 23 6.66 8.19 17.58
C VAL A 23 7.10 6.73 17.55
N PHE A 24 7.31 6.16 16.36
CA PHE A 24 7.55 4.73 16.20
C PHE A 24 8.95 4.37 15.72
N GLY A 25 9.78 5.35 15.40
CA GLY A 25 11.15 5.10 14.97
C GLY A 25 11.30 4.58 13.55
N TYR A 26 10.33 4.82 12.68
CA TYR A 26 10.41 4.45 11.26
C TYR A 26 11.17 5.48 10.46
N ASP A 27 12.02 5.02 9.55
CA ASP A 27 12.72 5.87 8.60
C ASP A 27 12.10 5.78 7.22
N GLN A 28 12.19 6.87 6.45
CA GLN A 28 11.73 6.90 5.08
C GLN A 28 12.58 5.98 4.22
N MET A 29 11.92 5.03 3.53
CA MET A 29 12.60 4.05 2.69
C MET A 29 12.62 4.45 1.22
N THR A 30 11.57 5.13 0.75
CA THR A 30 11.43 5.56 -0.64
C THR A 30 11.15 7.05 -0.71
N GLU A 31 11.34 7.64 -1.89
CA GLU A 31 10.74 8.95 -2.18
C GLU A 31 9.23 8.81 -2.24
N ILE A 32 8.53 9.94 -2.24
CA ILE A 32 7.08 9.98 -2.46
C ILE A 32 6.83 9.70 -3.94
N VAL A 33 6.00 8.71 -4.23
CA VAL A 33 5.63 8.30 -5.60
C VAL A 33 4.13 8.49 -5.80
N ILE A 34 3.74 8.95 -6.98
CA ILE A 34 2.33 9.07 -7.34
C ILE A 34 1.91 7.83 -8.12
N ASN A 35 0.93 7.12 -7.59
CA ASN A 35 0.23 6.05 -8.30
C ASN A 35 -0.97 6.68 -9.01
N THR A 36 -0.84 6.98 -10.29
CA THR A 36 -1.84 7.75 -11.03
C THR A 36 -3.16 7.01 -11.18
N ARG A 37 -3.12 5.70 -11.36
CA ARG A 37 -4.35 4.88 -11.49
C ARG A 37 -5.16 4.83 -10.21
N GLN A 38 -4.50 4.73 -9.07
CA GLN A 38 -5.15 4.74 -7.76
C GLN A 38 -5.37 6.15 -7.22
N LYS A 39 -4.83 7.18 -7.87
CA LYS A 39 -4.94 8.59 -7.49
C LYS A 39 -4.48 8.85 -6.07
N VAL A 40 -3.28 8.35 -5.76
CA VAL A 40 -2.66 8.48 -4.43
C VAL A 40 -1.19 8.82 -4.55
N LYS A 41 -0.68 9.56 -3.55
CA LYS A 41 0.74 9.68 -3.26
C LYS A 41 1.07 8.65 -2.22
N VAL A 42 2.19 7.95 -2.38
CA VAL A 42 2.60 6.92 -1.43
C VAL A 42 4.08 7.04 -1.08
N VAL A 43 4.41 6.59 0.12
CA VAL A 43 5.79 6.46 0.57
C VAL A 43 5.90 5.20 1.41
N PHE A 44 7.02 4.50 1.31
CA PHE A 44 7.32 3.37 2.17
C PHE A 44 8.24 3.79 3.30
N LEU A 45 7.93 3.30 4.50
CA LEU A 45 8.72 3.50 5.71
C LEU A 45 9.22 2.16 6.21
N ARG A 46 10.42 2.16 6.79
CA ARG A 46 11.05 0.94 7.30
C ARG A 46 11.56 1.12 8.72
N LYS A 47 11.57 0.00 9.43
CA LYS A 47 12.21 -0.12 10.73
C LYS A 47 12.78 -1.52 10.84
N LYS A 48 13.99 -1.66 11.40
CA LYS A 48 14.64 -2.97 11.56
C LYS A 48 13.74 -3.92 12.36
N ASN A 49 13.63 -5.15 11.87
CA ASN A 49 12.83 -6.22 12.47
C ASN A 49 11.32 -5.89 12.57
N SER A 50 10.82 -5.05 11.69
CA SER A 50 9.40 -4.69 11.66
C SER A 50 8.86 -4.75 10.22
N VAL A 51 7.55 -4.89 10.09
CA VAL A 51 6.87 -4.85 8.79
C VAL A 51 6.98 -3.46 8.19
N LEU A 52 7.06 -3.38 6.86
CA LEU A 52 7.04 -2.08 6.18
C LEU A 52 5.68 -1.39 6.37
N ILE A 53 5.71 -0.07 6.46
CA ILE A 53 4.52 0.77 6.49
C ILE A 53 4.47 1.55 5.18
N LYS A 54 3.29 1.57 4.55
CA LYS A 54 3.01 2.39 3.37
C LYS A 54 2.05 3.49 3.78
N LEU A 55 2.50 4.74 3.71
CA LEU A 55 1.61 5.89 3.92
C LEU A 55 0.99 6.29 2.60
N ILE A 56 -0.29 6.64 2.64
CA ILE A 56 -1.12 6.88 1.45
C ILE A 56 -1.87 8.19 1.65
N GLU A 57 -1.65 9.16 0.74
CA GLU A 57 -2.38 10.42 0.72
C GLU A 57 -3.14 10.52 -0.60
N PRO A 58 -4.45 10.86 -0.61
CA PRO A 58 -5.17 11.06 -1.87
C PRO A 58 -4.61 12.25 -2.64
N THR A 59 -4.52 12.15 -3.97
CA THR A 59 -4.06 13.27 -4.81
C THR A 59 -5.13 14.34 -4.96
N ASP A 60 -6.42 13.94 -4.93
CA ASP A 60 -7.56 14.85 -5.00
C ASP A 60 -8.82 14.17 -4.47
N GLU A 61 -9.94 14.88 -4.54
CA GLU A 61 -11.23 14.39 -4.01
C GLU A 61 -11.83 13.21 -4.79
N THR A 62 -11.31 12.90 -5.99
CA THR A 62 -11.75 11.73 -6.77
C THR A 62 -11.03 10.45 -6.38
N SER A 63 -10.03 10.54 -5.51
CA SER A 63 -9.31 9.36 -5.01
C SER A 63 -10.23 8.45 -4.19
N PRO A 64 -10.12 7.12 -4.34
CA PRO A 64 -10.91 6.17 -3.52
C PRO A 64 -10.70 6.31 -2.02
N VAL A 65 -9.57 6.87 -1.58
CA VAL A 65 -9.23 7.01 -0.16
C VAL A 65 -9.48 8.43 0.37
N TYR A 66 -10.03 9.32 -0.44
CA TYR A 66 -10.23 10.72 -0.05
C TYR A 66 -11.07 10.86 1.22
N ARG A 67 -12.20 10.14 1.31
CA ARG A 67 -13.09 10.24 2.47
C ARG A 67 -12.42 9.74 3.76
N ILE A 68 -11.62 8.69 3.66
CA ILE A 68 -10.87 8.15 4.80
C ILE A 68 -9.88 9.20 5.29
N ALA A 69 -9.10 9.80 4.38
CA ALA A 69 -8.16 10.86 4.72
C ALA A 69 -8.86 12.06 5.36
N LYS A 70 -9.98 12.48 4.80
CA LYS A 70 -10.76 13.63 5.30
C LYS A 70 -11.25 13.40 6.73
N LYS A 71 -11.56 12.16 7.09
CA LYS A 71 -12.00 11.78 8.44
C LYS A 71 -10.85 11.59 9.42
N GLY A 72 -9.61 11.76 9.00
CA GLY A 72 -8.43 11.64 9.86
C GLY A 72 -7.46 10.53 9.47
N GLY A 73 -7.78 9.73 8.46
CA GLY A 73 -6.95 8.62 8.03
C GLY A 73 -7.17 7.34 8.84
N GLY A 74 -6.24 6.41 8.73
CA GLY A 74 -6.24 5.16 9.48
C GLY A 74 -5.82 3.96 8.66
N LEU A 75 -5.91 2.78 9.26
CA LEU A 75 -5.56 1.51 8.64
C LEU A 75 -6.43 1.27 7.40
N HIS A 76 -5.78 0.96 6.28
CA HIS A 76 -6.47 0.77 5.01
C HIS A 76 -6.40 -0.66 4.50
N HIS A 77 -5.21 -1.26 4.45
CA HIS A 77 -5.05 -2.60 3.90
C HIS A 77 -3.82 -3.33 4.44
N LEU A 78 -3.85 -4.64 4.26
CA LEU A 78 -2.66 -5.50 4.34
C LEU A 78 -2.27 -5.89 2.93
N ALA A 79 -0.98 -5.79 2.62
CA ALA A 79 -0.46 -6.20 1.33
C ALA A 79 0.31 -7.51 1.46
N PHE A 80 0.05 -8.43 0.55
CA PHE A 80 0.69 -9.75 0.52
C PHE A 80 1.47 -9.92 -0.77
N ARG A 81 2.71 -10.40 -0.68
CA ARG A 81 3.46 -10.86 -1.84
C ARG A 81 3.08 -12.29 -2.17
N CYS A 82 2.89 -12.57 -3.45
CA CYS A 82 2.62 -13.89 -3.99
C CYS A 82 3.49 -14.12 -5.22
N GLN A 83 3.62 -15.38 -5.67
CA GLN A 83 4.44 -15.71 -6.83
C GLN A 83 3.70 -15.45 -8.14
N GLU A 84 2.42 -15.84 -8.20
CA GLU A 84 1.58 -15.76 -9.38
C GLU A 84 0.27 -15.06 -9.02
N ILE A 85 0.19 -13.76 -9.31
CA ILE A 85 -0.95 -12.95 -8.86
C ILE A 85 -2.28 -13.47 -9.41
N ASN A 86 -2.33 -13.88 -10.67
CA ASN A 86 -3.58 -14.39 -11.27
C ASN A 86 -4.04 -15.70 -10.62
N ASN A 87 -3.12 -16.60 -10.35
CA ASN A 87 -3.42 -17.87 -9.68
C ASN A 87 -3.92 -17.63 -8.26
N GLU A 88 -3.29 -16.70 -7.56
CA GLU A 88 -3.67 -16.36 -6.20
C GLU A 88 -5.06 -15.71 -6.15
N ILE A 89 -5.37 -14.83 -7.08
CA ILE A 89 -6.72 -14.26 -7.22
C ILE A 89 -7.76 -15.36 -7.42
N THR A 90 -7.49 -16.30 -8.33
CA THR A 90 -8.41 -17.42 -8.58
C THR A 90 -8.64 -18.22 -7.32
N ARG A 91 -7.58 -18.56 -6.58
CA ARG A 91 -7.69 -19.30 -5.31
C ARG A 91 -8.52 -18.53 -4.28
N LEU A 92 -8.22 -17.26 -4.09
CA LEU A 92 -8.91 -16.42 -3.10
C LEU A 92 -10.39 -16.23 -3.43
N LYS A 93 -10.74 -16.11 -4.72
CA LYS A 93 -12.14 -16.05 -5.15
C LYS A 93 -12.91 -17.32 -4.76
N THR A 94 -12.29 -18.49 -4.90
CA THR A 94 -12.95 -19.75 -4.49
C THR A 94 -13.19 -19.81 -2.98
N LEU A 95 -12.41 -19.04 -2.21
CA LEU A 95 -12.54 -18.94 -0.76
C LEU A 95 -13.44 -17.78 -0.31
N GLY A 96 -14.13 -17.13 -1.26
CA GLY A 96 -15.14 -16.12 -0.97
C GLY A 96 -14.65 -14.67 -0.99
N LEU A 97 -13.40 -14.40 -1.32
CA LEU A 97 -12.93 -13.03 -1.45
C LEU A 97 -13.45 -12.41 -2.76
N ARG A 98 -13.72 -11.11 -2.71
CA ARG A 98 -14.22 -10.37 -3.87
C ARG A 98 -13.12 -9.50 -4.46
N VAL A 99 -12.94 -9.59 -5.77
CA VAL A 99 -11.99 -8.72 -6.49
C VAL A 99 -12.56 -7.30 -6.56
N VAL A 100 -11.80 -6.33 -6.08
CA VAL A 100 -12.16 -4.91 -6.15
C VAL A 100 -11.54 -4.28 -7.39
N THR A 101 -10.24 -4.56 -7.63
CA THR A 101 -9.56 -4.14 -8.84
C THR A 101 -8.81 -5.31 -9.46
N ASN A 102 -8.89 -5.45 -10.79
CA ASN A 102 -8.10 -6.43 -11.51
C ASN A 102 -6.61 -6.03 -11.48
N PRO A 103 -5.69 -6.98 -11.72
CA PRO A 103 -4.26 -6.65 -11.75
C PRO A 103 -3.95 -5.54 -12.74
N GLU A 104 -3.27 -4.49 -12.25
CA GLU A 104 -2.86 -3.34 -13.04
C GLU A 104 -1.51 -2.82 -12.54
N PRO A 105 -0.74 -2.12 -13.40
CA PRO A 105 0.56 -1.59 -13.00
C PRO A 105 0.45 -0.60 -11.85
N GLY A 106 1.38 -0.70 -10.88
CA GLY A 106 1.53 0.26 -9.79
C GLY A 106 2.88 0.95 -9.86
N GLU A 107 2.88 2.27 -9.99
CA GLU A 107 4.12 3.03 -10.16
C GLU A 107 5.05 2.90 -8.93
N ALA A 108 4.49 2.81 -7.73
CA ALA A 108 5.26 2.60 -6.51
C ALA A 108 5.97 1.24 -6.46
N PHE A 109 5.63 0.32 -7.36
CA PHE A 109 6.19 -1.02 -7.47
C PHE A 109 6.92 -1.24 -8.80
N GLU A 110 7.49 -0.18 -9.38
CA GLU A 110 8.19 -0.21 -10.66
C GLU A 110 7.30 -0.75 -11.80
N ASN A 111 6.01 -0.40 -11.78
CA ASN A 111 4.98 -0.83 -12.73
C ASN A 111 4.70 -2.34 -12.73
N ASN A 112 5.13 -3.07 -11.70
CA ASN A 112 4.67 -4.43 -11.49
C ASN A 112 3.19 -4.43 -11.12
N LYS A 113 2.50 -5.52 -11.40
CA LYS A 113 1.05 -5.59 -11.22
C LYS A 113 0.66 -5.69 -9.75
N ILE A 114 -0.40 -4.98 -9.41
CA ILE A 114 -1.05 -5.01 -8.11
C ILE A 114 -2.55 -5.24 -8.31
N ALA A 115 -3.19 -5.84 -7.30
CA ALA A 115 -4.64 -6.04 -7.30
C ALA A 115 -5.18 -5.84 -5.89
N PHE A 116 -6.44 -5.43 -5.80
CA PHE A 116 -7.13 -5.29 -4.51
C PHE A 116 -8.32 -6.24 -4.44
N LEU A 117 -8.47 -6.86 -3.26
CA LEU A 117 -9.58 -7.74 -2.94
C LEU A 117 -10.17 -7.35 -1.57
N LEU A 118 -11.44 -7.69 -1.38
CA LEU A 118 -12.10 -7.53 -0.09
C LEU A 118 -12.37 -8.92 0.50
N GLY A 119 -11.82 -9.15 1.68
CA GLY A 119 -12.02 -10.39 2.44
C GLY A 119 -13.03 -10.24 3.54
N ASN A 120 -13.11 -11.23 4.41
CA ASN A 120 -13.94 -11.19 5.61
C ASN A 120 -13.45 -10.09 6.56
N GLN A 121 -14.31 -9.70 7.49
CA GLN A 121 -14.00 -8.68 8.51
C GLN A 121 -13.71 -7.30 7.89
N ALA A 122 -14.27 -7.05 6.70
CA ALA A 122 -14.03 -5.81 5.94
C ALA A 122 -12.54 -5.54 5.67
N LEU A 123 -11.73 -6.60 5.57
CA LEU A 123 -10.29 -6.47 5.36
C LEU A 123 -9.99 -6.25 3.88
N ASN A 124 -9.44 -5.07 3.57
CA ASN A 124 -8.88 -4.78 2.26
C ASN A 124 -7.52 -5.46 2.12
N ILE A 125 -7.33 -6.19 1.04
CA ILE A 125 -6.09 -6.90 0.75
C ILE A 125 -5.52 -6.39 -0.56
N GLU A 126 -4.23 -6.05 -0.56
CA GLU A 126 -3.46 -5.77 -1.77
C GLU A 126 -2.61 -7.00 -2.08
N LEU A 127 -2.61 -7.45 -3.33
CA LEU A 127 -1.73 -8.51 -3.81
C LEU A 127 -0.64 -7.92 -4.68
N LEU A 128 0.58 -8.39 -4.47
CA LEU A 128 1.77 -8.00 -5.22
C LEU A 128 2.50 -9.26 -5.67
N ASP A 129 3.04 -9.27 -6.88
CA ASP A 129 3.95 -10.34 -7.33
C ASP A 129 5.42 -9.92 -7.22
N THR A 130 5.69 -8.82 -6.53
CA THR A 130 7.02 -8.26 -6.39
C THR A 130 7.28 -7.73 -4.99
N GLY A 131 8.54 -7.80 -4.55
CA GLY A 131 9.01 -7.06 -3.37
C GLY A 131 9.66 -5.73 -3.71
N ARG A 132 9.71 -5.36 -5.01
CA ARG A 132 10.37 -4.13 -5.47
C ARG A 132 9.56 -2.90 -5.09
N LYS A 133 10.27 -1.85 -4.71
CA LYS A 133 9.69 -0.54 -4.44
C LYS A 133 10.42 0.48 -5.31
N ALA A 134 9.64 1.36 -5.96
CA ALA A 134 10.20 2.43 -6.78
C ALA A 134 10.91 3.47 -5.93
N ARG A 135 11.96 4.05 -6.49
CA ARG A 135 12.63 5.23 -5.96
C ARG A 135 13.12 5.08 -4.52
N LYS A 136 13.76 3.95 -4.22
CA LYS A 136 14.38 3.74 -2.92
C LYS A 136 15.43 4.80 -2.63
N ILE A 137 15.43 5.29 -1.39
CA ILE A 137 16.48 6.16 -0.88
C ILE A 137 17.67 5.27 -0.52
N ILE A 138 18.80 5.51 -1.16
CA ILE A 138 20.04 4.78 -0.87
C ILE A 138 20.78 5.55 0.20
N ASN A 139 20.89 4.94 1.39
CA ASN A 139 21.72 5.46 2.46
C ASN A 139 23.09 4.82 2.35
N ASN A 140 24.11 5.62 2.09
CA ASN A 140 25.50 5.18 2.11
C ASN A 140 26.00 5.12 3.55
#